data_0373574532359a1a013abba2143a6927
#
_entry.id   0373574532359a1a013abba2143a6927
#
_cell.length_a   1.000
_cell.length_b   1.000
_cell.length_c   1.000
_cell.angle_alpha   90.00
_cell.angle_beta   90.00
_cell.angle_gamma   90.00
#
_symmetry.space_group_name_H-M   'P 1'
#
loop_
_entity.id
_entity.type
_entity.pdbx_description
1 polymer ?
#
loop_
_entity_poly.entity_id
_entity_poly.type
_entity_poly.pdbx_seq_one_letter_code
_entity_poly.pdbx_strand_id
1 'polypeptide(L)'
;MDRTLISRYEIDYNYETVYFDFDDTLIIDNKVNLKAIWFLYQCLNSGKKIILLTKHDKELYRSMEKYKINSNIFSEIIHIAPTDSKSSYIRPHKAIFIDNAYNERKDVESVHHIPVFDVDNIEVLMDWRS
;
A
#
# COMPACT_ATOMS: atom_id res chain seq x y z
N MET A 1 -9.31 -21.35 -12.54
CA MET A 1 -9.73 -20.47 -11.46
C MET A 1 -11.19 -20.14 -11.61
N ASP A 2 -11.91 -20.14 -10.51
CA ASP A 2 -13.33 -19.86 -10.49
C ASP A 2 -13.61 -18.40 -10.91
N ARG A 3 -14.39 -18.24 -11.99
CA ARG A 3 -14.72 -16.89 -12.48
C ARG A 3 -15.60 -16.11 -11.51
N THR A 4 -16.44 -16.81 -10.76
CA THR A 4 -17.27 -16.17 -9.74
C THR A 4 -16.39 -15.54 -8.66
N LEU A 5 -15.33 -16.25 -8.25
CA LEU A 5 -14.39 -15.73 -7.27
C LEU A 5 -13.63 -14.53 -7.83
N ILE A 6 -13.20 -14.60 -9.08
CA ILE A 6 -12.54 -13.47 -9.74
C ILE A 6 -13.48 -12.28 -9.78
N SER A 7 -14.72 -12.49 -10.19
CA SER A 7 -15.72 -11.42 -10.27
C SER A 7 -15.95 -10.74 -8.92
N ARG A 8 -16.03 -11.55 -7.86
CA ARG A 8 -16.24 -11.05 -6.51
C ARG A 8 -15.10 -10.15 -6.06
N TYR A 9 -13.88 -10.52 -6.45
CA TYR A 9 -12.68 -9.78 -6.12
C TYR A 9 -12.17 -9.02 -7.32
N GLU A 10 -13.04 -8.84 -8.32
CA GLU A 10 -12.65 -8.07 -9.48
C GLU A 10 -12.28 -6.69 -9.02
N ILE A 11 -11.01 -6.48 -9.00
CA ILE A 11 -10.46 -5.21 -8.63
C ILE A 11 -10.39 -4.43 -9.89
N ASP A 12 -10.96 -3.26 -9.84
CA ASP A 12 -10.82 -2.34 -10.94
C ASP A 12 -9.35 -1.95 -11.01
N TYR A 13 -8.60 -2.57 -11.91
CA TYR A 13 -7.19 -2.26 -12.12
C TYR A 13 -6.99 -0.85 -12.66
N ASN A 14 -8.08 -0.10 -12.85
CA ASN A 14 -8.00 1.29 -13.26
C ASN A 14 -7.71 2.24 -12.10
N TYR A 15 -7.47 1.73 -10.89
CA TYR A 15 -6.99 2.61 -9.83
C TYR A 15 -5.68 3.26 -10.27
N GLU A 16 -5.49 4.50 -9.85
CA GLU A 16 -4.33 5.30 -10.25
C GLU A 16 -3.33 5.50 -9.13
N THR A 17 -3.77 5.39 -7.88
CA THR A 17 -2.98 5.70 -6.70
C THR A 17 -3.08 4.58 -5.67
N VAL A 18 -1.92 4.19 -5.13
CA VAL A 18 -1.82 3.21 -4.06
C VAL A 18 -1.26 3.90 -2.83
N TYR A 19 -2.00 3.85 -1.74
CA TYR A 19 -1.50 4.25 -0.42
C TYR A 19 -0.96 3.00 0.26
N PHE A 20 0.30 3.04 0.67
CA PHE A 20 1.01 1.87 1.16
C PHE A 20 1.68 2.19 2.50
N ASP A 21 1.54 1.29 3.48
CA ASP A 21 2.17 1.44 4.77
C ASP A 21 3.61 0.94 4.76
N PHE A 22 4.40 1.30 5.76
CA PHE A 22 5.79 0.90 5.89
C PHE A 22 5.96 -0.29 6.85
N ASP A 23 5.67 -0.09 8.14
CA ASP A 23 5.89 -1.12 9.16
C ASP A 23 4.90 -2.27 8.99
N ASP A 24 5.39 -3.50 9.12
CA ASP A 24 4.63 -4.75 9.00
C ASP A 24 3.87 -4.89 7.66
N THR A 25 4.22 -4.07 6.70
CA THR A 25 3.67 -4.08 5.35
C THR A 25 4.80 -4.18 4.33
N LEU A 26 5.61 -3.14 4.20
CA LEU A 26 6.79 -3.16 3.35
C LEU A 26 7.97 -3.81 4.06
N ILE A 27 8.08 -3.62 5.36
CA ILE A 27 9.09 -4.23 6.21
C ILE A 27 8.40 -5.17 7.19
N ILE A 28 8.78 -6.45 7.18
CA ILE A 28 8.23 -7.48 8.07
C ILE A 28 9.39 -8.20 8.72
N ASP A 29 9.37 -8.32 10.04
CA ASP A 29 10.42 -9.01 10.81
C ASP A 29 11.82 -8.50 10.48
N ASN A 30 11.97 -7.19 10.39
CA ASN A 30 13.23 -6.51 10.06
C ASN A 30 13.79 -6.90 8.69
N LYS A 31 12.94 -7.29 7.76
CA LYS A 31 13.30 -7.63 6.39
C LYS A 31 12.35 -6.98 5.42
N VAL A 32 12.83 -6.70 4.23
CA VAL A 32 11.98 -6.20 3.15
C VAL A 32 11.03 -7.31 2.71
N ASN A 33 9.75 -6.97 2.63
CA ASN A 33 8.75 -7.88 2.07
C ASN A 33 8.91 -7.89 0.55
N LEU A 34 9.52 -8.96 0.02
CA LEU A 34 9.85 -9.03 -1.41
C LEU A 34 8.62 -8.99 -2.30
N LYS A 35 7.52 -9.59 -1.85
CA LYS A 35 6.27 -9.55 -2.61
C LYS A 35 5.74 -8.11 -2.71
N ALA A 36 5.85 -7.35 -1.63
CA ALA A 36 5.46 -5.94 -1.64
C ALA A 36 6.33 -5.13 -2.60
N ILE A 37 7.64 -5.36 -2.61
CA ILE A 37 8.54 -4.68 -3.53
C ILE A 37 8.17 -5.01 -4.98
N TRP A 38 7.90 -6.28 -5.27
CA TRP A 38 7.46 -6.69 -6.60
C TRP A 38 6.20 -5.94 -7.02
N PHE A 39 5.21 -5.90 -6.13
CA PHE A 39 3.97 -5.17 -6.38
C PHE A 39 4.23 -3.68 -6.66
N LEU A 40 5.07 -3.04 -5.85
CA LEU A 40 5.39 -1.62 -6.04
C LEU A 40 6.03 -1.36 -7.41
N TYR A 41 6.93 -2.23 -7.84
CA TYR A 41 7.54 -2.08 -9.16
C TYR A 41 6.55 -2.33 -10.30
N GLN A 42 5.60 -3.23 -10.12
CA GLN A 42 4.53 -3.39 -11.10
C GLN A 42 3.70 -2.10 -11.21
N CYS A 43 3.41 -1.47 -10.07
CA CYS A 43 2.72 -0.18 -10.06
C CYS A 43 3.50 0.89 -10.80
N LEU A 44 4.81 0.98 -10.53
CA LEU A 44 5.67 1.93 -11.24
C LEU A 44 5.66 1.70 -12.74
N ASN A 45 5.80 0.44 -13.15
CA ASN A 45 5.84 0.07 -14.55
C ASN A 45 4.51 0.36 -15.25
N SER A 46 3.42 0.37 -14.50
CA SER A 46 2.08 0.67 -15.01
C SER A 46 1.70 2.15 -14.92
N GLY A 47 2.63 2.99 -14.47
CA GLY A 47 2.39 4.43 -14.36
C GLY A 47 1.51 4.84 -13.20
N LYS A 48 1.33 3.98 -12.20
CA LYS A 48 0.53 4.30 -11.03
C LYS A 48 1.35 5.09 -10.02
N LYS A 49 0.68 5.93 -9.24
CA LYS A 49 1.33 6.68 -8.16
C LYS A 49 1.35 5.83 -6.91
N ILE A 50 2.46 5.85 -6.21
CA ILE A 50 2.60 5.16 -4.93
C ILE A 50 2.83 6.22 -3.87
N ILE A 51 1.97 6.27 -2.86
CA ILE A 51 2.09 7.18 -1.74
C ILE A 51 2.36 6.36 -0.49
N LEU A 52 3.49 6.61 0.15
CA LEU A 52 3.79 5.99 1.43
C LEU A 52 3.10 6.78 2.52
N LEU A 53 2.23 6.11 3.28
CA LEU A 53 1.45 6.72 4.35
C LEU A 53 1.71 5.93 5.62
N THR A 54 2.49 6.49 6.54
CA THR A 54 3.01 5.71 7.65
C THR A 54 3.07 6.50 8.96
N LYS A 55 2.91 5.75 10.06
CA LYS A 55 3.10 6.24 11.43
C LYS A 55 4.43 5.76 12.00
N HIS A 56 5.41 5.48 11.15
CA HIS A 56 6.72 4.95 11.57
C HIS A 56 7.28 5.76 12.73
N ASP A 57 7.76 5.08 13.77
CA ASP A 57 8.16 5.71 15.04
C ASP A 57 9.61 6.20 15.05
N LYS A 58 10.34 5.99 13.96
CA LYS A 58 11.75 6.39 13.83
C LYS A 58 11.91 7.33 12.64
N GLU A 59 13.15 7.77 12.42
CA GLU A 59 13.44 8.60 11.27
C GLU A 59 13.30 7.75 10.01
N LEU A 60 12.32 8.09 9.19
CA LEU A 60 11.85 7.25 8.09
C LEU A 60 12.91 7.08 6.99
N TYR A 61 13.59 8.16 6.59
CA TYR A 61 14.59 8.08 5.54
C TYR A 61 15.80 7.24 5.94
N ARG A 62 16.14 7.24 7.22
CA ARG A 62 17.19 6.36 7.75
C ARG A 62 16.78 4.90 7.67
N SER A 63 15.51 4.62 7.99
CA SER A 63 14.99 3.27 7.89
C SER A 63 14.97 2.80 6.44
N MET A 64 14.56 3.65 5.51
CA MET A 64 14.61 3.33 4.09
C MET A 64 16.03 3.01 3.63
N GLU A 65 16.99 3.82 4.04
CA GLU A 65 18.39 3.61 3.70
C GLU A 65 18.90 2.28 4.25
N LYS A 66 18.55 1.97 5.50
CA LYS A 66 18.91 0.70 6.13
C LYS A 66 18.43 -0.49 5.31
N TYR A 67 17.21 -0.42 4.79
CA TYR A 67 16.60 -1.52 4.04
C TYR A 67 16.83 -1.40 2.52
N LYS A 68 17.64 -0.43 2.09
CA LYS A 68 17.97 -0.22 0.67
C LYS A 68 16.73 0.09 -0.18
N ILE A 69 15.80 0.81 0.40
CA ILE A 69 14.60 1.24 -0.31
C ILE A 69 14.80 2.66 -0.80
N ASN A 70 14.73 2.84 -2.12
CA ASN A 70 14.88 4.15 -2.73
C ASN A 70 13.59 4.97 -2.49
N SER A 71 13.72 6.11 -1.84
CA SER A 71 12.57 6.98 -1.56
C SER A 71 11.88 7.48 -2.84
N ASN A 72 12.58 7.47 -3.97
CA ASN A 72 12.02 7.89 -5.25
C ASN A 72 11.02 6.90 -5.85
N ILE A 73 10.87 5.72 -5.24
CA ILE A 73 9.79 4.80 -5.58
C ILE A 73 8.44 5.49 -5.32
N PHE A 74 8.38 6.33 -4.29
CA PHE A 74 7.15 6.96 -3.85
C PHE A 74 6.98 8.34 -4.50
N SER A 75 5.80 8.57 -5.05
CA SER A 75 5.44 9.89 -5.58
C SER A 75 5.32 10.92 -4.44
N GLU A 76 4.93 10.43 -3.26
CA GLU A 76 4.73 11.26 -2.08
C GLU A 76 4.96 10.39 -0.84
N ILE A 77 5.53 10.97 0.19
CA ILE A 77 5.75 10.31 1.48
C ILE A 77 5.03 11.14 2.54
N ILE A 78 4.06 10.52 3.20
CA ILE A 78 3.27 11.17 4.25
C ILE A 78 3.58 10.45 5.56
N HIS A 79 4.36 11.11 6.40
CA HIS A 79 4.77 10.57 7.70
C HIS A 79 3.97 11.31 8.77
N ILE A 80 3.03 10.60 9.40
CA ILE A 80 2.08 11.22 10.33
C ILE A 80 2.32 10.76 11.76
N ALA A 81 1.77 11.52 12.71
CA ALA A 81 1.87 11.20 14.13
C ALA A 81 1.08 9.93 14.46
N PRO A 82 1.50 9.18 15.49
CA PRO A 82 0.79 7.96 15.89
C PRO A 82 -0.68 8.19 16.25
N THR A 83 -1.02 9.39 16.70
CA THR A 83 -2.39 9.74 17.10
C THR A 83 -3.26 10.19 15.94
N ASP A 84 -2.68 10.42 14.77
CA ASP A 84 -3.44 10.85 13.59
C ASP A 84 -4.15 9.67 12.95
N SER A 85 -5.21 9.97 12.21
CA SER A 85 -5.92 8.98 11.41
C SER A 85 -5.39 8.99 9.99
N LYS A 86 -5.02 7.83 9.46
CA LYS A 86 -4.56 7.73 8.08
C LYS A 86 -5.63 8.17 7.10
N SER A 87 -6.91 7.93 7.42
CA SER A 87 -8.01 8.32 6.56
C SER A 87 -8.04 9.82 6.27
N SER A 88 -7.54 10.64 7.19
CA SER A 88 -7.51 12.09 7.03
C SER A 88 -6.54 12.55 5.94
N TYR A 89 -5.64 11.68 5.51
CA TYR A 89 -4.59 12.01 4.54
C TYR A 89 -4.82 11.38 3.17
N ILE A 90 -5.91 10.65 3.00
CA ILE A 90 -6.20 9.95 1.75
C ILE A 90 -7.13 10.77 0.87
N ARG A 91 -6.74 10.90 -0.38
CA ARG A 91 -7.58 11.43 -1.45
C ARG A 91 -8.18 10.23 -2.19
N PRO A 92 -9.50 10.00 -2.10
CA PRO A 92 -10.08 8.71 -2.47
C PRO A 92 -10.27 8.46 -3.97
N HIS A 93 -10.08 9.46 -4.81
CA HIS A 93 -10.33 9.29 -6.25
C HIS A 93 -9.40 8.23 -6.85
N LYS A 94 -9.97 7.15 -7.36
CA LYS A 94 -9.26 6.04 -8.01
C LYS A 94 -8.07 5.56 -7.19
N ALA A 95 -8.27 5.42 -5.88
CA ALA A 95 -7.22 5.03 -4.94
C ALA A 95 -7.54 3.69 -4.28
N ILE A 96 -6.49 2.99 -3.88
CA ILE A 96 -6.59 1.82 -3.00
C ILE A 96 -5.65 2.02 -1.83
N PHE A 97 -5.88 1.26 -0.75
CA PHE A 97 -5.10 1.37 0.48
C PHE A 97 -4.63 -0.02 0.91
N ILE A 98 -3.35 -0.14 1.20
CA ILE A 98 -2.73 -1.40 1.61
C ILE A 98 -2.03 -1.19 2.95
N ASP A 99 -2.47 -1.94 3.96
CA ASP A 99 -1.95 -1.85 5.31
C ASP A 99 -2.21 -3.19 6.01
N ASN A 100 -1.30 -3.62 6.88
CA ASN A 100 -1.50 -4.85 7.63
C ASN A 100 -2.50 -4.68 8.77
N ALA A 101 -2.72 -3.45 9.24
CA ALA A 101 -3.53 -3.16 10.42
C ALA A 101 -5.02 -3.12 10.09
N TYR A 102 -5.77 -4.04 10.68
CA TYR A 102 -7.20 -4.14 10.46
C TYR A 102 -7.94 -2.83 10.79
N ASN A 103 -7.60 -2.20 11.92
CA ASN A 103 -8.28 -0.97 12.33
C ASN A 103 -8.04 0.17 11.35
N GLU A 104 -6.85 0.25 10.78
CA GLU A 104 -6.54 1.25 9.76
C GLU A 104 -7.34 1.00 8.48
N ARG A 105 -7.40 -0.24 8.03
CA ARG A 105 -8.17 -0.60 6.85
C ARG A 105 -9.66 -0.32 7.03
N LYS A 106 -10.19 -0.68 8.20
CA LYS A 106 -11.61 -0.47 8.51
C LYS A 106 -11.96 1.01 8.51
N ASP A 107 -11.13 1.83 9.12
CA ASP A 107 -11.35 3.28 9.17
C ASP A 107 -11.34 3.89 7.77
N VAL A 108 -10.34 3.56 6.97
CA VAL A 108 -10.22 4.08 5.61
C VAL A 108 -11.41 3.66 4.75
N GLU A 109 -11.80 2.39 4.84
CA GLU A 109 -12.95 1.90 4.09
C GLU A 109 -14.23 2.62 4.51
N SER A 110 -14.43 2.81 5.82
CA SER A 110 -15.63 3.47 6.35
C SER A 110 -15.74 4.93 5.93
N VAL A 111 -14.61 5.62 5.87
CA VAL A 111 -14.58 7.06 5.55
C VAL A 111 -14.64 7.29 4.05
N HIS A 112 -13.87 6.52 3.28
CA HIS A 112 -13.67 6.81 1.86
C HIS A 112 -14.32 5.82 0.90
N HIS A 113 -14.74 4.66 1.37
CA HIS A 113 -15.36 3.61 0.54
C HIS A 113 -14.47 3.17 -0.64
N ILE A 114 -13.14 3.20 -0.44
CA ILE A 114 -12.18 2.70 -1.43
C ILE A 114 -11.78 1.27 -1.08
N PRO A 115 -11.29 0.49 -2.05
CA PRO A 115 -10.78 -0.86 -1.76
C PRO A 115 -9.60 -0.81 -0.79
N VAL A 116 -9.61 -1.69 0.19
CA VAL A 116 -8.54 -1.82 1.17
C VAL A 116 -8.06 -3.27 1.18
N PHE A 117 -6.76 -3.46 1.36
CA PHE A 117 -6.15 -4.79 1.32
C PHE A 117 -5.16 -4.96 2.46
N ASP A 118 -5.19 -6.15 3.08
CA ASP A 118 -4.09 -6.60 3.91
C ASP A 118 -2.91 -6.92 2.98
N VAL A 119 -1.71 -6.61 3.42
CA VAL A 119 -0.51 -6.90 2.64
C VAL A 119 -0.40 -8.39 2.30
N ASP A 120 -0.96 -9.27 3.14
CA ASP A 120 -0.94 -10.70 2.87
C ASP A 120 -1.79 -11.09 1.66
N ASN A 121 -2.64 -10.19 1.19
CA ASN A 121 -3.57 -10.45 0.08
C ASN A 121 -3.22 -9.66 -1.18
N ILE A 122 -2.05 -9.06 -1.26
CA ILE A 122 -1.70 -8.24 -2.42
C ILE A 122 -1.55 -9.05 -3.71
N GLU A 123 -1.45 -10.38 -3.60
CA GLU A 123 -1.38 -11.23 -4.81
C GLU A 123 -2.55 -11.00 -5.76
N VAL A 124 -3.73 -10.66 -5.22
CA VAL A 124 -4.91 -10.43 -6.07
C VAL A 124 -4.74 -9.20 -6.95
N LEU A 125 -3.81 -8.33 -6.61
CA LEU A 125 -3.50 -7.11 -7.37
C LEU A 125 -2.34 -7.30 -8.33
N MET A 126 -1.61 -8.40 -8.24
CA MET A 126 -0.38 -8.60 -8.98
C MET A 126 -0.62 -9.30 -10.30
N ASP A 127 0.07 -8.84 -11.33
CA ASP A 127 0.12 -9.52 -12.61
C ASP A 127 1.40 -10.36 -12.65
N TRP A 128 1.22 -11.67 -12.54
CA TRP A 128 2.34 -12.61 -12.48
C TRP A 128 3.12 -12.73 -13.79
N ARG A 129 2.62 -12.12 -14.85
CA ARG A 129 3.25 -12.16 -16.18
C ARG A 129 4.15 -10.96 -16.45
N SER A 130 4.14 -10.00 -15.57
CA SER A 130 4.91 -8.77 -15.79
C SER A 130 6.09 -8.60 -14.83
#